data_8456923f2e12da42eb88caa399ff6d4b
#
_entry.id   8456923f2e12da42eb88caa399ff6d4b
#
_cell.length_a   1.000
_cell.length_b   1.000
_cell.length_c   1.000
_cell.angle_alpha   90.00
_cell.angle_beta   90.00
_cell.angle_gamma   90.00
#
_symmetry.space_group_name_H-M   'P 1'
#
loop_
_entity.id
_entity.type
_entity.pdbx_description
1 polymer ?
#
loop_
_entity_poly.entity_id
_entity_poly.type
_entity_poly.pdbx_seq_one_letter_code
_entity_poly.pdbx_strand_id
1 'polypeptide(L)'
;VWKYAGTATGVENLRESSQRDANWIFYRLADVLLMKAEAYVMRGAEGDSDAAYAIIRQIRERAGYTMHPDMPDSQSEAIDLVLDERLRELCFEGKRWFDLVRVAVRNDGQYKNKLVSLLLQSVAAKDRPLYQAKLQNTYGYYLPINESDMIASGGVLVQNPYYL
;
A
#
# COMPACT_ATOMS: atom_id res chain seq x y z
N VAL A 1 7.22 -3.58 17.19
CA VAL A 1 6.44 -4.40 16.23
C VAL A 1 7.07 -5.77 16.16
N TRP A 2 6.33 -6.82 16.50
CA TRP A 2 6.83 -8.19 16.57
C TRP A 2 7.43 -8.71 15.26
N LYS A 3 6.99 -8.22 14.12
CA LYS A 3 7.51 -8.61 12.79
C LYS A 3 9.03 -8.45 12.66
N TYR A 4 9.60 -7.48 13.38
CA TYR A 4 11.02 -7.16 13.29
C TYR A 4 11.76 -7.18 14.64
N ALA A 5 11.03 -7.27 15.75
CA ALA A 5 11.61 -7.19 17.08
C ALA A 5 11.78 -8.55 17.79
N GLY A 6 11.00 -9.57 17.40
CA GLY A 6 10.99 -10.87 18.06
C GLY A 6 11.77 -11.94 17.33
N THR A 7 12.25 -12.92 18.07
CA THR A 7 12.64 -14.23 17.54
C THR A 7 11.54 -15.25 17.84
N ALA A 8 11.58 -16.40 17.18
CA ALA A 8 10.55 -17.43 17.34
C ALA A 8 10.54 -18.13 18.71
N THR A 9 11.48 -17.86 19.61
CA THR A 9 11.77 -18.68 20.79
C THR A 9 11.50 -18.06 22.14
N GLY A 10 10.81 -16.92 22.21
CA GLY A 10 10.37 -16.35 23.47
C GLY A 10 10.80 -14.91 23.73
N VAL A 11 10.33 -14.34 24.84
CA VAL A 11 10.49 -12.92 25.19
C VAL A 11 11.95 -12.57 25.51
N GLU A 12 12.69 -13.52 26.04
CA GLU A 12 14.12 -13.38 26.34
C GLU A 12 15.03 -13.24 25.12
N ASN A 13 14.50 -13.55 23.92
CA ASN A 13 15.20 -13.46 22.65
C ASN A 13 14.77 -12.27 21.80
N LEU A 14 14.26 -11.25 22.41
CA LEU A 14 13.95 -10.00 21.72
C LEU A 14 15.24 -9.33 21.25
N ARG A 15 15.23 -8.86 20.00
CA ARG A 15 16.32 -8.03 19.48
C ARG A 15 16.39 -6.72 20.24
N GLU A 16 17.59 -6.27 20.52
CA GLU A 16 17.81 -4.91 21.01
C GLU A 16 17.52 -3.88 19.90
N SER A 17 17.19 -2.67 20.27
CA SER A 17 16.85 -1.59 19.32
C SER A 17 17.99 -1.24 18.35
N SER A 18 19.24 -1.58 18.71
CA SER A 18 20.44 -1.39 17.89
C SER A 18 20.67 -2.51 16.87
N GLN A 19 20.05 -3.66 17.04
CA GLN A 19 20.22 -4.81 16.15
C GLN A 19 19.42 -4.61 14.87
N ARG A 20 20.10 -4.65 13.72
CA ARG A 20 19.52 -4.45 12.38
C ARG A 20 19.61 -5.71 11.51
N ASP A 21 19.70 -6.87 12.10
CA ASP A 21 19.88 -8.16 11.44
C ASP A 21 18.58 -8.87 11.06
N ALA A 22 17.42 -8.23 11.30
CA ALA A 22 16.14 -8.76 10.87
C ALA A 22 16.01 -8.71 9.33
N ASN A 23 15.64 -9.84 8.75
CA ASN A 23 15.35 -9.91 7.32
C ASN A 23 14.18 -8.98 6.97
N TRP A 24 14.36 -8.15 5.95
CA TRP A 24 13.30 -7.33 5.43
C TRP A 24 12.32 -8.19 4.63
N ILE A 25 11.02 -8.00 4.89
CA ILE A 25 9.96 -8.73 4.19
C ILE A 25 9.64 -8.02 2.89
N PHE A 26 10.13 -8.54 1.76
CA PHE A 26 9.75 -8.03 0.44
C PHE A 26 8.35 -8.51 0.03
N TYR A 27 8.12 -9.82 0.08
CA TYR A 27 6.84 -10.46 -0.21
C TYR A 27 6.59 -11.62 0.74
N ARG A 28 5.33 -11.87 1.05
CA ARG A 28 4.89 -13.04 1.79
C ARG A 28 3.51 -13.50 1.29
N LEU A 29 3.12 -14.70 1.64
CA LEU A 29 1.89 -15.32 1.13
C LEU A 29 0.66 -14.42 1.28
N ALA A 30 0.49 -13.74 2.42
CA ALA A 30 -0.65 -12.85 2.63
C ALA A 30 -0.65 -11.65 1.66
N ASP A 31 0.50 -11.11 1.30
CA ASP A 31 0.61 -10.04 0.28
C ASP A 31 0.14 -10.57 -1.09
N VAL A 32 0.61 -11.75 -1.50
CA VAL A 32 0.20 -12.39 -2.77
C VAL A 32 -1.29 -12.70 -2.78
N LEU A 33 -1.85 -13.20 -1.68
CA LEU A 33 -3.28 -13.47 -1.55
C LEU A 33 -4.10 -12.18 -1.68
N LEU A 34 -3.67 -11.09 -1.04
CA LEU A 34 -4.38 -9.81 -1.14
C LEU A 34 -4.23 -9.16 -2.53
N MET A 35 -3.10 -9.34 -3.21
CA MET A 35 -2.98 -8.97 -4.63
C MET A 35 -3.96 -9.76 -5.51
N LYS A 36 -4.13 -11.05 -5.22
CA LYS A 36 -5.11 -11.90 -5.92
C LYS A 36 -6.55 -11.44 -5.65
N ALA A 37 -6.88 -11.09 -4.40
CA ALA A 37 -8.19 -10.55 -4.06
C ALA A 37 -8.48 -9.25 -4.82
N GLU A 38 -7.51 -8.35 -4.89
CA GLU A 38 -7.65 -7.12 -5.67
C GLU A 38 -7.84 -7.40 -7.17
N ALA A 39 -7.11 -8.36 -7.72
CA ALA A 39 -7.24 -8.75 -9.13
C ALA A 39 -8.65 -9.31 -9.44
N TYR A 40 -9.25 -10.08 -8.54
CA TYR A 40 -10.62 -10.53 -8.67
C TYR A 40 -11.59 -9.34 -8.68
N VAL A 41 -11.51 -8.44 -7.70
CA VAL A 41 -12.36 -7.25 -7.64
C VAL A 41 -12.23 -6.41 -8.92
N MET A 42 -11.01 -6.26 -9.45
CA MET A 42 -10.75 -5.49 -10.65
C MET A 42 -11.25 -6.17 -11.94
N ARG A 43 -11.22 -7.48 -11.99
CA ARG A 43 -11.72 -8.24 -13.14
C ARG A 43 -13.24 -8.19 -13.20
N GLY A 44 -13.92 -8.33 -12.07
CA GLY A 44 -15.36 -8.22 -11.93
C GLY A 44 -16.16 -9.28 -12.68
N ALA A 45 -15.59 -10.47 -12.88
CA ALA A 45 -16.31 -11.60 -13.48
C ALA A 45 -17.24 -12.25 -12.46
N GLU A 46 -18.19 -13.06 -12.94
CA GLU A 46 -19.08 -13.82 -12.07
C GLU A 46 -18.28 -14.69 -11.07
N GLY A 47 -18.64 -14.63 -9.80
CA GLY A 47 -17.95 -15.34 -8.71
C GLY A 47 -16.66 -14.68 -8.19
N ASP A 48 -16.16 -13.62 -8.83
CA ASP A 48 -14.93 -12.95 -8.42
C ASP A 48 -15.09 -12.26 -7.05
N SER A 49 -16.24 -11.67 -6.80
CA SER A 49 -16.54 -11.04 -5.51
C SER A 49 -16.44 -12.05 -4.36
N ASP A 50 -17.04 -13.22 -4.51
CA ASP A 50 -16.99 -14.30 -3.52
C ASP A 50 -15.56 -14.82 -3.34
N ALA A 51 -14.81 -14.95 -4.43
CA ALA A 51 -13.42 -15.40 -4.39
C ALA A 51 -12.50 -14.38 -3.68
N ALA A 52 -12.69 -13.09 -3.92
CA ALA A 52 -11.98 -12.03 -3.20
C ALA A 52 -12.32 -12.03 -1.72
N TYR A 53 -13.60 -12.16 -1.39
CA TYR A 53 -14.07 -12.20 -0.02
C TYR A 53 -13.55 -13.41 0.75
N ALA A 54 -13.52 -14.59 0.13
CA ALA A 54 -12.96 -15.78 0.74
C ALA A 54 -11.50 -15.61 1.16
N ILE A 55 -10.71 -14.88 0.35
CA ILE A 55 -9.32 -14.57 0.67
C ILE A 55 -9.24 -13.62 1.89
N ILE A 56 -10.04 -12.56 1.92
CA ILE A 56 -10.07 -11.61 3.04
C ILE A 56 -10.45 -12.34 4.32
N ARG A 57 -11.47 -13.20 4.26
CA ARG A 57 -11.91 -13.99 5.39
C ARG A 57 -10.81 -14.93 5.90
N GLN A 58 -10.12 -15.63 4.99
CA GLN A 58 -9.01 -16.52 5.35
C GLN A 58 -7.89 -15.76 6.11
N ILE A 59 -7.56 -14.56 5.70
CA ILE A 59 -6.53 -13.73 6.35
C ILE A 59 -6.98 -13.31 7.75
N ARG A 60 -8.23 -12.89 7.90
CA ARG A 60 -8.82 -12.47 9.18
C ARG A 60 -8.94 -13.63 10.16
N GLU A 61 -9.43 -14.78 9.71
CA GLU A 61 -9.55 -16.00 10.53
C GLU A 61 -8.18 -16.44 11.07
N ARG A 62 -7.16 -16.40 10.22
CA ARG A 62 -5.77 -16.67 10.66
C ARG A 62 -5.31 -15.70 11.74
N ALA A 63 -5.72 -14.42 11.68
CA ALA A 63 -5.43 -13.42 12.69
C ALA A 63 -6.31 -13.51 13.95
N GLY A 64 -7.21 -14.49 14.02
CA GLY A 64 -8.12 -14.67 15.14
C GLY A 64 -9.36 -13.75 15.11
N TYR A 65 -9.60 -13.08 13.97
CA TYR A 65 -10.74 -12.18 13.81
C TYR A 65 -11.91 -12.93 13.15
N THR A 66 -13.03 -13.02 13.87
CA THR A 66 -14.20 -13.82 13.48
C THR A 66 -15.34 -12.99 12.87
N MET A 67 -15.27 -11.67 12.99
CA MET A 67 -16.28 -10.79 12.38
C MET A 67 -15.84 -10.43 10.95
N HIS A 68 -16.71 -10.71 10.00
CA HIS A 68 -16.45 -10.45 8.59
C HIS A 68 -17.51 -9.48 8.06
N PRO A 69 -17.14 -8.33 7.47
CA PRO A 69 -18.09 -7.50 6.76
C PRO A 69 -18.52 -8.21 5.48
N ASP A 70 -19.70 -7.91 5.00
CA ASP A 70 -20.12 -8.35 3.68
C ASP A 70 -19.26 -7.71 2.60
N MET A 71 -19.11 -8.38 1.47
CA MET A 71 -18.43 -7.80 0.31
C MET A 71 -19.34 -6.74 -0.28
N PRO A 72 -18.80 -5.51 -0.50
CA PRO A 72 -19.61 -4.46 -1.11
C PRO A 72 -20.00 -4.77 -2.55
N ASP A 73 -21.17 -4.31 -2.97
CA ASP A 73 -21.67 -4.49 -4.34
C ASP A 73 -20.89 -3.61 -5.35
N SER A 74 -20.44 -2.44 -4.92
CA SER A 74 -19.68 -1.56 -5.80
C SER A 74 -18.20 -1.93 -5.87
N GLN A 75 -17.64 -1.96 -7.07
CA GLN A 75 -16.22 -2.23 -7.29
C GLN A 75 -15.32 -1.25 -6.51
N SER A 76 -15.71 0.02 -6.41
CA SER A 76 -14.93 1.03 -5.69
C SER A 76 -14.82 0.70 -4.19
N GLU A 77 -15.94 0.36 -3.55
CA GLU A 77 -15.96 -0.02 -2.13
C GLU A 77 -15.28 -1.37 -1.89
N ALA A 78 -15.41 -2.30 -2.83
CA ALA A 78 -14.69 -3.57 -2.77
C ALA A 78 -13.16 -3.39 -2.83
N ILE A 79 -12.68 -2.48 -3.68
CA ILE A 79 -11.26 -2.09 -3.69
C ILE A 79 -10.86 -1.47 -2.35
N ASP A 80 -11.72 -0.64 -1.76
CA ASP A 80 -11.47 -0.02 -0.47
C ASP A 80 -11.33 -1.07 0.64
N LEU A 81 -12.21 -2.06 0.65
CA LEU A 81 -12.15 -3.18 1.59
C LEU A 81 -10.82 -3.96 1.46
N VAL A 82 -10.39 -4.25 0.22
CA VAL A 82 -9.09 -4.94 -0.01
C VAL A 82 -7.92 -4.06 0.44
N LEU A 83 -7.92 -2.77 0.11
CA LEU A 83 -6.84 -1.84 0.50
C LEU A 83 -6.76 -1.66 2.03
N ASP A 84 -7.89 -1.67 2.71
CA ASP A 84 -7.95 -1.61 4.16
C ASP A 84 -7.43 -2.90 4.81
N GLU A 85 -7.75 -4.05 4.22
CA GLU A 85 -7.19 -5.32 4.68
C GLU A 85 -5.68 -5.39 4.45
N ARG A 86 -5.20 -4.91 3.29
CA ARG A 86 -3.76 -4.76 3.02
C ARG A 86 -3.09 -3.85 4.05
N LEU A 87 -3.71 -2.72 4.41
CA LEU A 87 -3.19 -1.81 5.43
C LEU A 87 -3.01 -2.51 6.78
N ARG A 88 -4.02 -3.29 7.22
CA ARG A 88 -3.97 -4.00 8.50
C ARG A 88 -2.94 -5.12 8.49
N GLU A 89 -3.01 -5.98 7.48
CA GLU A 89 -2.16 -7.17 7.38
C GLU A 89 -0.69 -6.84 7.12
N LEU A 90 -0.42 -5.87 6.23
CA LEU A 90 0.92 -5.50 5.80
C LEU A 90 1.47 -4.25 6.52
N CYS A 91 0.87 -3.91 7.65
CA CYS A 91 1.31 -2.78 8.47
C CYS A 91 2.80 -2.91 8.83
N PHE A 92 3.55 -1.81 8.68
CA PHE A 92 5.00 -1.71 8.87
C PHE A 92 5.87 -2.47 7.84
N GLU A 93 5.30 -2.94 6.73
CA GLU A 93 6.06 -3.59 5.65
C GLU A 93 6.35 -2.65 4.46
N GLY A 94 6.08 -1.34 4.60
CA GLY A 94 6.37 -0.33 3.58
C GLY A 94 5.47 -0.37 2.34
N LYS A 95 4.35 -1.11 2.37
CA LYS A 95 3.49 -1.36 1.19
C LYS A 95 2.48 -0.23 0.92
N ARG A 96 2.00 0.45 1.95
CA ARG A 96 0.84 1.36 1.86
C ARG A 96 0.98 2.44 0.81
N TRP A 97 2.15 3.09 0.71
CA TRP A 97 2.38 4.13 -0.29
C TRP A 97 2.21 3.61 -1.72
N PHE A 98 2.83 2.48 -2.02
CA PHE A 98 2.76 1.86 -3.34
C PHE A 98 1.34 1.42 -3.70
N ASP A 99 0.59 0.88 -2.75
CA ASP A 99 -0.82 0.51 -2.95
C ASP A 99 -1.67 1.74 -3.31
N LEU A 100 -1.51 2.84 -2.59
CA LEU A 100 -2.27 4.06 -2.83
C LEU A 100 -1.90 4.72 -4.16
N VAL A 101 -0.60 4.81 -4.48
CA VAL A 101 -0.13 5.39 -5.76
C VAL A 101 -0.61 4.55 -6.93
N ARG A 102 -0.45 3.23 -6.85
CA ARG A 102 -0.88 2.31 -7.91
C ARG A 102 -2.38 2.44 -8.23
N VAL A 103 -3.20 2.52 -7.19
CA VAL A 103 -4.65 2.71 -7.36
C VAL A 103 -4.97 4.12 -7.86
N ALA A 104 -4.27 5.15 -7.37
CA ALA A 104 -4.51 6.53 -7.77
C ALA A 104 -4.18 6.81 -9.24
N VAL A 105 -3.18 6.15 -9.81
CA VAL A 105 -2.79 6.35 -11.22
C VAL A 105 -3.53 5.43 -12.20
N ARG A 106 -4.27 4.45 -11.69
CA ARG A 106 -5.03 3.50 -12.50
C ARG A 106 -6.19 4.21 -13.22
N ASN A 107 -6.55 3.73 -14.41
CA ASN A 107 -7.68 4.23 -15.19
C ASN A 107 -7.68 5.78 -15.31
N ASP A 108 -6.58 6.34 -15.75
CA ASP A 108 -6.39 7.79 -15.92
C ASP A 108 -6.64 8.61 -14.66
N GLY A 109 -6.40 8.03 -13.48
CA GLY A 109 -6.51 8.73 -12.21
C GLY A 109 -7.91 8.70 -11.60
N GLN A 110 -8.75 7.75 -11.98
CA GLN A 110 -10.11 7.59 -11.44
C GLN A 110 -10.17 7.62 -9.91
N TYR A 111 -9.18 7.02 -9.24
CA TYR A 111 -9.10 6.95 -7.78
C TYR A 111 -8.15 7.97 -7.15
N LYS A 112 -7.65 8.94 -7.92
CA LYS A 112 -6.70 9.95 -7.47
C LYS A 112 -7.18 10.73 -6.25
N ASN A 113 -8.44 11.13 -6.26
CA ASN A 113 -9.02 11.90 -5.16
C ASN A 113 -9.01 11.14 -3.83
N LYS A 114 -9.04 9.81 -3.87
CA LYS A 114 -8.93 8.97 -2.67
C LYS A 114 -7.55 9.08 -2.04
N LEU A 115 -6.47 8.95 -2.84
CA LEU A 115 -5.10 9.17 -2.35
C LEU A 115 -4.98 10.56 -1.73
N VAL A 116 -5.44 11.59 -2.45
CA VAL A 116 -5.35 12.99 -2.00
C VAL A 116 -6.09 13.17 -0.66
N SER A 117 -7.32 12.67 -0.55
CA SER A 117 -8.12 12.82 0.68
C SER A 117 -7.46 12.12 1.89
N LEU A 118 -6.92 10.91 1.70
CA LEU A 118 -6.23 10.18 2.76
C LEU A 118 -4.96 10.90 3.22
N LEU A 119 -4.16 11.43 2.30
CA LEU A 119 -2.95 12.16 2.65
C LEU A 119 -3.26 13.48 3.38
N LEU A 120 -4.31 14.20 2.96
CA LEU A 120 -4.71 15.45 3.60
C LEU A 120 -5.23 15.28 5.02
N GLN A 121 -5.63 14.08 5.45
CA GLN A 121 -6.01 13.82 6.83
C GLN A 121 -4.85 14.02 7.81
N SER A 122 -3.62 13.70 7.39
CA SER A 122 -2.40 13.86 8.21
C SER A 122 -1.78 15.27 8.12
N VAL A 123 -2.31 16.14 7.25
CA VAL A 123 -1.80 17.49 7.02
C VAL A 123 -2.58 18.51 7.86
N ALA A 124 -1.86 19.44 8.51
CA ALA A 124 -2.48 20.54 9.25
C ALA A 124 -3.42 21.35 8.34
N ALA A 125 -4.56 21.78 8.86
CA ALA A 125 -5.61 22.43 8.08
C ALA A 125 -5.13 23.63 7.25
N LYS A 126 -4.21 24.42 7.82
CA LYS A 126 -3.62 25.61 7.15
C LYS A 126 -2.80 25.26 5.90
N ASP A 127 -2.21 24.07 5.84
CA ASP A 127 -1.30 23.65 4.77
C ASP A 127 -2.02 22.80 3.70
N ARG A 128 -3.24 22.34 3.98
CA ARG A 128 -4.01 21.47 3.06
C ARG A 128 -4.14 22.02 1.64
N PRO A 129 -4.44 23.30 1.39
CA PRO A 129 -4.57 23.82 0.04
C PRO A 129 -3.28 23.67 -0.79
N LEU A 130 -2.13 23.92 -0.16
CA LEU A 130 -0.82 23.75 -0.79
C LEU A 130 -0.55 22.29 -1.17
N TYR A 131 -0.76 21.36 -0.22
CA TYR A 131 -0.56 19.93 -0.46
C TYR A 131 -1.57 19.39 -1.48
N GLN A 132 -2.83 19.84 -1.43
CA GLN A 132 -3.83 19.47 -2.42
C GLN A 132 -3.41 19.87 -3.84
N ALA A 133 -2.90 21.09 -4.02
CA ALA A 133 -2.41 21.55 -5.32
C ALA A 133 -1.21 20.72 -5.81
N LYS A 134 -0.24 20.42 -4.93
CA LYS A 134 0.92 19.59 -5.27
C LYS A 134 0.53 18.16 -5.65
N LEU A 135 -0.41 17.56 -4.94
CA LEU A 135 -0.89 16.19 -5.17
C LEU A 135 -1.74 16.05 -6.45
N GLN A 136 -2.10 17.15 -7.11
CA GLN A 136 -2.73 17.09 -8.44
C GLN A 136 -1.74 16.67 -9.53
N ASN A 137 -0.44 16.87 -9.34
CA ASN A 137 0.58 16.40 -10.26
C ASN A 137 1.01 14.96 -9.89
N THR A 138 0.64 13.99 -10.73
CA THR A 138 0.96 12.56 -10.48
C THR A 138 2.45 12.25 -10.50
N TYR A 139 3.27 13.04 -11.17
CA TYR A 139 4.73 12.91 -11.10
C TYR A 139 5.29 13.18 -9.69
N GLY A 140 4.58 13.97 -8.87
CA GLY A 140 4.95 14.21 -7.47
C GLY A 140 4.76 13.00 -6.55
N TYR A 141 4.16 11.91 -7.03
CA TYR A 141 4.05 10.64 -6.27
C TYR A 141 5.34 9.82 -6.30
N TYR A 142 6.25 10.12 -7.20
CA TYR A 142 7.52 9.44 -7.40
C TYR A 142 8.68 10.31 -6.92
N LEU A 143 9.71 9.68 -6.40
CA LEU A 143 10.92 10.37 -5.96
C LEU A 143 11.74 10.87 -7.16
N PRO A 144 12.59 11.89 -6.96
CA PRO A 144 13.57 12.26 -7.97
C PRO A 144 14.61 11.14 -8.16
N ILE A 145 15.18 11.06 -9.36
CA ILE A 145 16.37 10.25 -9.59
C ILE A 145 17.54 10.93 -8.90
N ASN A 146 18.37 10.15 -8.22
CA ASN A 146 19.53 10.70 -7.52
C ASN A 146 20.48 11.38 -8.51
N GLU A 147 21.04 12.53 -8.13
CA GLU A 147 21.94 13.32 -8.97
C GLU A 147 23.18 12.52 -9.40
N SER A 148 23.74 11.70 -8.52
CA SER A 148 24.88 10.83 -8.87
C SER A 148 24.55 9.83 -9.97
N ASP A 149 23.32 9.28 -9.97
CA ASP A 149 22.86 8.33 -11.00
C ASP A 149 22.62 9.07 -12.34
N MET A 150 22.07 10.27 -12.26
CA MET A 150 21.91 11.15 -13.44
C MET A 150 23.25 11.43 -14.12
N ILE A 151 24.26 11.80 -13.35
CA ILE A 151 25.62 12.07 -13.84
C ILE A 151 26.25 10.79 -14.42
N ALA A 152 26.20 9.69 -13.68
CA ALA A 152 26.76 8.40 -14.10
C ALA A 152 26.11 7.85 -15.37
N SER A 153 24.86 8.19 -15.64
CA SER A 153 24.15 7.76 -16.86
C SER A 153 24.64 8.41 -18.13
N GLY A 154 25.46 9.48 -18.05
CA GLY A 154 25.94 10.19 -19.24
C GLY A 154 24.83 10.84 -20.08
N GLY A 155 23.70 11.21 -19.45
CA GLY A 155 22.54 11.85 -20.11
C GLY A 155 21.48 10.87 -20.65
N VAL A 156 21.60 9.59 -20.34
CA VAL A 156 20.58 8.59 -20.73
C VAL A 156 19.33 8.67 -19.84
N LEU A 157 19.51 8.93 -18.53
CA LEU A 157 18.41 9.11 -17.61
C LEU A 157 17.82 10.52 -17.74
N VAL A 158 16.48 10.60 -17.72
CA VAL A 158 15.74 11.86 -17.72
C VAL A 158 15.10 12.02 -16.34
N GLN A 159 15.32 13.16 -15.70
CA GLN A 159 14.75 13.45 -14.38
C GLN A 159 13.23 13.47 -14.42
N ASN A 160 12.64 13.09 -13.30
CA ASN A 160 11.21 13.23 -13.09
C ASN A 160 10.78 14.71 -13.28
N PRO A 161 9.81 14.99 -14.19
CA PRO A 161 9.42 16.37 -14.54
C PRO A 161 8.94 17.23 -13.38
N TYR A 162 8.56 16.62 -12.27
CA TYR A 162 8.12 17.33 -11.06
C TYR A 162 9.27 18.06 -10.36
N TYR A 163 10.52 17.66 -10.60
CA TYR A 163 11.74 18.18 -9.94
C TYR A 163 12.67 18.94 -10.91
N LEU A 164 12.19 19.27 -12.11
CA LEU A 164 12.92 20.09 -13.10
C LEU A 164 12.80 21.60 -12.83
#